data_1a40b4c2da634b36fd95c194ae703a71
#
_entry.id   1a40b4c2da634b36fd95c194ae703a71
#
_cell.length_a   1.000
_cell.length_b   1.000
_cell.length_c   1.000
_cell.angle_alpha   90.00
_cell.angle_beta   90.00
_cell.angle_gamma   90.00
#
_symmetry.space_group_name_H-M   'P 1'
#
loop_
_entity.id
_entity.type
_entity.pdbx_description
1 polymer ?
#
loop_
_entity_poly.entity_id
_entity_poly.type
_entity_poly.pdbx_seq_one_letter_code
_entity_poly.pdbx_strand_id
1 'polypeptide(L)'
;GGNSINLEKHGLRDKIEEINRTLVGYSKELAGSGIYVAGDITTSGSFITADGDYTYTEAYNMYQEQIRILADAGIDLIAAETMINIEETLAAVDAAASVCDLPIMCTMTVEADGSIFSGGNAVEAAVSLEAAGADAVGINCSVGPDQLVSVVRNIKENVSIPVIAKPNAGMPVIN
;
A
#
# COMPACT_ATOMS: atom_id res chain seq x y z
N GLY A 1 2.35 1.29 -9.70
CA GLY A 1 1.44 0.76 -10.01
C GLY A 1 0.85 -0.06 -11.14
N GLY A 2 0.78 -1.38 -10.97
CA GLY A 2 0.22 -2.29 -11.98
C GLY A 2 -1.28 -2.49 -11.87
N ASN A 3 -2.03 -1.55 -11.25
CA ASN A 3 -3.49 -1.61 -11.17
C ASN A 3 -4.16 -1.14 -12.47
N SER A 4 -5.44 -1.45 -12.62
CA SER A 4 -6.22 -1.16 -13.83
C SER A 4 -6.27 0.33 -14.16
N ILE A 5 -6.47 1.19 -13.17
CA ILE A 5 -6.58 2.65 -13.37
C ILE A 5 -5.24 3.23 -13.87
N ASN A 6 -4.13 2.84 -13.27
CA ASN A 6 -2.83 3.34 -13.69
C ASN A 6 -2.41 2.78 -15.05
N LEU A 7 -2.71 1.53 -15.35
CA LEU A 7 -2.43 0.95 -16.67
C LEU A 7 -3.30 1.57 -17.78
N GLU A 8 -4.55 1.92 -17.49
CA GLU A 8 -5.43 2.62 -18.43
C GLU A 8 -4.84 3.95 -18.91
N LYS A 9 -4.22 4.73 -18.00
CA LYS A 9 -3.54 6.00 -18.34
C LYS A 9 -2.46 5.86 -19.41
N HIS A 10 -1.96 4.62 -19.57
CA HIS A 10 -0.88 4.28 -20.53
C HIS A 10 -1.37 3.39 -21.68
N GLY A 11 -2.67 3.14 -21.80
CA GLY A 11 -3.24 2.25 -22.81
C GLY A 11 -2.85 0.78 -22.65
N LEU A 12 -2.54 0.37 -21.40
CA LEU A 12 -2.07 -0.97 -21.05
C LEU A 12 -3.08 -1.77 -20.21
N ARG A 13 -4.33 -1.31 -20.12
CA ARG A 13 -5.38 -1.94 -19.31
C ARG A 13 -5.55 -3.43 -19.61
N ASP A 14 -5.54 -3.79 -20.89
CA ASP A 14 -5.72 -5.18 -21.35
C ASP A 14 -4.53 -6.08 -21.03
N LYS A 15 -3.41 -5.51 -20.56
CA LYS A 15 -2.20 -6.22 -20.19
C LYS A 15 -2.00 -6.40 -18.69
N ILE A 16 -3.00 -6.09 -17.88
CA ILE A 16 -2.88 -6.13 -16.42
C ILE A 16 -2.44 -7.50 -15.93
N GLU A 17 -3.01 -8.57 -16.45
CA GLU A 17 -2.65 -9.94 -16.07
C GLU A 17 -1.23 -10.30 -16.52
N GLU A 18 -0.88 -10.05 -17.79
CA GLU A 18 0.45 -10.30 -18.35
C GLU A 18 1.53 -9.59 -17.54
N ILE A 19 1.35 -8.28 -17.27
CA ILE A 19 2.34 -7.45 -16.57
C ILE A 19 2.53 -7.96 -15.13
N ASN A 20 1.46 -8.11 -14.36
CA ASN A 20 1.57 -8.48 -12.96
C ASN A 20 2.15 -9.91 -12.80
N ARG A 21 1.69 -10.90 -13.59
CA ARG A 21 2.23 -12.27 -13.56
C ARG A 21 3.70 -12.32 -13.96
N THR A 22 4.10 -11.58 -14.98
CA THR A 22 5.48 -11.55 -15.44
C THR A 22 6.42 -10.98 -14.38
N LEU A 23 6.03 -9.87 -13.74
CA LEU A 23 6.83 -9.26 -12.67
C LEU A 23 6.95 -10.17 -11.44
N VAL A 24 5.88 -10.84 -11.02
CA VAL A 24 5.94 -11.84 -9.95
C VAL A 24 6.85 -13.00 -10.35
N GLY A 25 6.75 -13.49 -11.59
CA GLY A 25 7.61 -14.57 -12.11
C GLY A 25 9.09 -14.24 -11.99
N TYR A 26 9.51 -13.05 -12.45
CA TYR A 26 10.89 -12.58 -12.30
C TYR A 26 11.32 -12.45 -10.84
N SER A 27 10.46 -11.91 -10.00
CA SER A 27 10.76 -11.76 -8.58
C SER A 27 10.95 -13.11 -7.88
N LYS A 28 10.09 -14.10 -8.18
CA LYS A 28 10.19 -15.46 -7.64
C LYS A 28 11.45 -16.19 -8.15
N GLU A 29 11.78 -16.05 -9.42
CA GLU A 29 13.01 -16.64 -10.01
C GLU A 29 14.27 -16.12 -9.30
N LEU A 30 14.34 -14.81 -9.06
CA LEU A 30 15.49 -14.18 -8.40
C LEU A 30 15.52 -14.46 -6.89
N ALA A 31 14.37 -14.54 -6.23
CA ALA A 31 14.27 -14.82 -4.80
C ALA A 31 14.72 -16.25 -4.45
N GLY A 32 14.50 -17.22 -5.34
CA GLY A 32 14.80 -18.63 -5.06
C GLY A 32 14.00 -19.16 -3.86
N SER A 33 14.60 -20.10 -3.12
CA SER A 33 14.00 -20.66 -1.91
C SER A 33 14.48 -19.92 -0.66
N GLY A 34 13.60 -19.24 0.05
CA GLY A 34 13.93 -18.63 1.35
C GLY A 34 13.84 -17.10 1.40
N ILE A 35 13.46 -16.46 0.31
CA ILE A 35 13.11 -15.04 0.27
C ILE A 35 11.64 -14.91 -0.10
N TYR A 36 10.87 -14.20 0.71
CA TYR A 36 9.46 -13.92 0.45
C TYR A 36 9.32 -12.85 -0.63
N VAL A 37 8.34 -13.02 -1.51
CA VAL A 37 8.01 -12.07 -2.58
C VAL A 37 6.70 -11.38 -2.24
N ALA A 38 6.76 -10.06 -2.06
CA ALA A 38 5.58 -9.24 -1.84
C ALA A 38 4.94 -8.83 -3.17
N GLY A 39 3.62 -8.92 -3.24
CA GLY A 39 2.84 -8.26 -4.28
C GLY A 39 2.63 -6.81 -3.91
N ASP A 40 3.34 -5.91 -4.59
CA ASP A 40 3.27 -4.47 -4.32
C ASP A 40 2.06 -3.84 -5.00
N ILE A 41 1.18 -3.24 -4.19
CA ILE A 41 0.06 -2.43 -4.63
C ILE A 41 0.21 -1.01 -4.08
N THR A 42 -0.25 -0.02 -4.83
CA THR A 42 -0.11 1.38 -4.46
C THR A 42 -1.36 2.17 -4.84
N THR A 43 -1.45 3.42 -4.37
CA THR A 43 -2.55 4.32 -4.66
C THR A 43 -2.85 4.44 -6.16
N SER A 44 -4.13 4.62 -6.51
CA SER A 44 -4.56 5.01 -7.85
C SER A 44 -4.15 6.43 -8.22
N GLY A 45 -3.82 7.24 -7.20
CA GLY A 45 -3.61 8.69 -7.32
C GLY A 45 -4.92 9.49 -7.35
N SER A 46 -6.06 8.82 -7.13
CA SER A 46 -7.37 9.45 -7.00
C SER A 46 -7.79 9.50 -5.54
N PHE A 47 -8.66 10.45 -5.17
CA PHE A 47 -9.16 10.56 -3.80
C PHE A 47 -10.61 10.11 -3.74
N ILE A 48 -10.92 9.25 -2.77
CA ILE A 48 -12.29 8.91 -2.43
C ILE A 48 -12.87 10.10 -1.65
N THR A 49 -13.88 10.74 -2.20
CA THR A 49 -14.62 11.83 -1.56
C THR A 49 -16.12 11.60 -1.72
N ALA A 50 -16.92 12.17 -0.82
CA ALA A 50 -18.38 12.01 -0.83
C ALA A 50 -19.02 12.44 -2.17
N ASP A 51 -18.45 13.44 -2.83
CA ASP A 51 -18.91 13.98 -4.11
C ASP A 51 -17.93 13.70 -5.27
N GLY A 52 -16.97 12.77 -5.06
CA GLY A 52 -15.91 12.49 -6.04
C GLY A 52 -16.29 11.49 -7.10
N ASP A 53 -15.58 11.57 -8.22
CA ASP A 53 -15.70 10.63 -9.35
C ASP A 53 -15.07 9.25 -9.05
N TYR A 54 -14.47 9.08 -7.87
CA TYR A 54 -13.82 7.85 -7.42
C TYR A 54 -14.41 7.39 -6.10
N THR A 55 -15.02 6.22 -6.10
CA THR A 55 -15.75 5.64 -4.99
C THR A 55 -14.95 4.54 -4.27
N TYR A 56 -15.34 4.25 -3.02
CA TYR A 56 -14.81 3.10 -2.28
C TYR A 56 -14.98 1.79 -3.06
N THR A 57 -16.13 1.59 -3.70
CA THR A 57 -16.41 0.39 -4.49
C THR A 57 -15.48 0.26 -5.70
N GLU A 58 -15.17 1.36 -6.37
CA GLU A 58 -14.22 1.35 -7.49
C GLU A 58 -12.80 1.05 -7.03
N ALA A 59 -12.36 1.63 -5.91
CA ALA A 59 -11.09 1.29 -5.27
C ALA A 59 -11.03 -0.19 -4.91
N TYR A 60 -12.05 -0.69 -4.22
CA TYR A 60 -12.16 -2.10 -3.84
C TYR A 60 -12.05 -3.03 -5.06
N ASN A 61 -12.82 -2.77 -6.11
CA ASN A 61 -12.81 -3.60 -7.32
C ASN A 61 -11.45 -3.58 -8.04
N MET A 62 -10.81 -2.40 -8.10
CA MET A 62 -9.48 -2.24 -8.70
C MET A 62 -8.43 -3.08 -7.94
N TYR A 63 -8.42 -2.99 -6.61
CA TYR A 63 -7.49 -3.78 -5.78
C TYR A 63 -7.82 -5.26 -5.82
N GLN A 64 -9.10 -5.64 -5.77
CA GLN A 64 -9.53 -7.04 -5.85
C GLN A 64 -9.03 -7.71 -7.15
N GLU A 65 -9.12 -7.01 -8.28
CA GLU A 65 -8.61 -7.51 -9.56
C GLU A 65 -7.10 -7.73 -9.52
N GLN A 66 -6.34 -6.72 -9.09
CA GLN A 66 -4.88 -6.82 -9.06
C GLN A 66 -4.40 -7.85 -8.04
N ILE A 67 -4.95 -7.86 -6.82
CA ILE A 67 -4.56 -8.79 -5.77
C ILE A 67 -4.82 -10.24 -6.19
N ARG A 68 -5.96 -10.52 -6.86
CA ARG A 68 -6.24 -11.87 -7.38
C ARG A 68 -5.17 -12.33 -8.35
N ILE A 69 -4.77 -11.49 -9.29
CA ILE A 69 -3.71 -11.82 -10.26
C ILE A 69 -2.38 -12.08 -9.55
N LEU A 70 -2.02 -11.24 -8.57
CA LEU A 70 -0.78 -11.38 -7.80
C LEU A 70 -0.78 -12.64 -6.94
N ALA A 71 -1.87 -12.93 -6.24
CA ALA A 71 -2.04 -14.13 -5.41
C ALA A 71 -1.95 -15.41 -6.25
N ASP A 72 -2.66 -15.46 -7.38
CA ASP A 72 -2.60 -16.57 -8.33
C ASP A 72 -1.22 -16.74 -8.97
N ALA A 73 -0.42 -15.67 -9.06
CA ALA A 73 0.97 -15.74 -9.52
C ALA A 73 1.94 -16.22 -8.44
N GLY A 74 1.49 -16.37 -7.19
CA GLY A 74 2.23 -17.01 -6.10
C GLY A 74 3.07 -16.06 -5.25
N ILE A 75 2.62 -14.83 -5.01
CA ILE A 75 3.21 -13.96 -3.99
C ILE A 75 3.07 -14.57 -2.59
N ASP A 76 3.88 -14.14 -1.65
CA ASP A 76 3.88 -14.63 -0.27
C ASP A 76 3.16 -13.67 0.70
N LEU A 77 3.05 -12.39 0.35
CA LEU A 77 2.34 -11.35 1.11
C LEU A 77 1.96 -10.18 0.18
N ILE A 78 1.07 -9.33 0.66
CA ILE A 78 0.65 -8.11 -0.02
C ILE A 78 1.30 -6.91 0.67
N ALA A 79 1.85 -5.97 -0.12
CA ALA A 79 2.36 -4.70 0.36
C ALA A 79 1.55 -3.55 -0.26
N ALA A 80 0.64 -2.96 0.51
CA ALA A 80 -0.01 -1.71 0.16
C ALA A 80 0.91 -0.55 0.56
N GLU A 81 1.72 -0.07 -0.39
CA GLU A 81 2.84 0.84 -0.12
C GLU A 81 2.61 2.22 -0.73
N THR A 82 3.06 3.25 -0.04
CA THR A 82 2.96 4.66 -0.46
C THR A 82 1.50 5.10 -0.64
N MET A 83 0.67 4.69 0.29
CA MET A 83 -0.74 5.06 0.29
C MET A 83 -0.91 6.50 0.80
N ILE A 84 -1.82 7.23 0.17
CA ILE A 84 -2.04 8.67 0.44
C ILE A 84 -3.46 9.00 0.93
N ASN A 85 -4.31 7.99 1.00
CA ASN A 85 -5.70 8.12 1.42
C ASN A 85 -6.12 6.94 2.29
N ILE A 86 -6.68 7.20 3.47
CA ILE A 86 -7.06 6.15 4.44
C ILE A 86 -8.17 5.28 3.86
N GLU A 87 -9.22 5.87 3.29
CA GLU A 87 -10.36 5.15 2.72
C GLU A 87 -9.95 4.23 1.56
N GLU A 88 -9.03 4.71 0.69
CA GLU A 88 -8.49 3.88 -0.39
C GLU A 88 -7.67 2.71 0.15
N THR A 89 -6.91 2.94 1.24
CA THR A 89 -6.12 1.87 1.87
C THR A 89 -7.01 0.85 2.56
N LEU A 90 -8.10 1.27 3.20
CA LEU A 90 -9.10 0.36 3.75
C LEU A 90 -9.74 -0.50 2.66
N ALA A 91 -10.07 0.09 1.52
CA ALA A 91 -10.59 -0.66 0.37
C ALA A 91 -9.59 -1.73 -0.14
N ALA A 92 -8.28 -1.45 -0.06
CA ALA A 92 -7.25 -2.44 -0.40
C ALA A 92 -7.19 -3.59 0.61
N VAL A 93 -7.34 -3.33 1.92
CA VAL A 93 -7.40 -4.36 2.97
C VAL A 93 -8.64 -5.23 2.80
N ASP A 94 -9.82 -4.63 2.60
CA ASP A 94 -11.06 -5.36 2.36
C ASP A 94 -10.98 -6.22 1.09
N ALA A 95 -10.39 -5.68 0.03
CA ALA A 95 -10.18 -6.42 -1.21
C ALA A 95 -9.24 -7.62 -1.00
N ALA A 96 -8.15 -7.47 -0.23
CA ALA A 96 -7.23 -8.56 0.10
C ALA A 96 -7.94 -9.68 0.86
N ALA A 97 -8.67 -9.34 1.91
CA ALA A 97 -9.43 -10.30 2.72
C ALA A 97 -10.50 -11.07 1.90
N SER A 98 -11.03 -10.44 0.84
CA SER A 98 -12.01 -11.10 -0.04
C SER A 98 -11.40 -12.07 -1.05
N VAL A 99 -10.08 -11.97 -1.29
CA VAL A 99 -9.38 -12.74 -2.35
C VAL A 99 -8.57 -13.88 -1.79
N CYS A 100 -7.85 -13.67 -0.70
CA CYS A 100 -6.87 -14.63 -0.18
C CYS A 100 -6.60 -14.44 1.32
N ASP A 101 -5.94 -15.42 1.93
CA ASP A 101 -5.50 -15.41 3.32
C ASP A 101 -4.03 -14.96 3.47
N LEU A 102 -3.48 -14.28 2.47
CA LEU A 102 -2.10 -13.78 2.53
C LEU A 102 -1.98 -12.59 3.46
N PRO A 103 -0.89 -12.48 4.22
CA PRO A 103 -0.66 -11.31 5.06
C PRO A 103 -0.64 -10.02 4.23
N ILE A 104 -1.24 -8.95 4.77
CA ILE A 104 -1.19 -7.62 4.19
C ILE A 104 -0.51 -6.63 5.12
N MET A 105 0.50 -5.95 4.61
CA MET A 105 1.13 -4.81 5.27
C MET A 105 0.79 -3.52 4.55
N CYS A 106 0.47 -2.47 5.32
CA CYS A 106 0.04 -1.18 4.79
C CYS A 106 0.97 -0.06 5.27
N THR A 107 1.49 0.74 4.34
CA THR A 107 2.28 1.92 4.69
C THR A 107 1.73 3.18 4.04
N MET A 108 1.56 4.21 4.88
CA MET A 108 1.09 5.52 4.45
C MET A 108 2.28 6.45 4.17
N THR A 109 2.10 7.33 3.21
CA THR A 109 2.99 8.48 3.02
C THR A 109 2.46 9.66 3.83
N VAL A 110 3.30 10.23 4.69
CA VAL A 110 2.91 11.28 5.64
C VAL A 110 3.88 12.45 5.63
N GLU A 111 3.43 13.62 6.03
CA GLU A 111 4.29 14.77 6.30
C GLU A 111 5.11 14.56 7.59
N ALA A 112 6.07 15.45 7.87
CA ALA A 112 6.94 15.38 9.03
C ALA A 112 6.19 15.41 10.38
N ASP A 113 5.02 16.01 10.42
CA ASP A 113 4.13 16.06 11.59
C ASP A 113 3.20 14.85 11.71
N GLY A 114 3.26 13.92 10.75
CA GLY A 114 2.43 12.73 10.68
C GLY A 114 1.07 12.93 10.00
N SER A 115 0.78 14.11 9.45
CA SER A 115 -0.45 14.34 8.70
C SER A 115 -0.44 13.61 7.35
N ILE A 116 -1.62 13.19 6.89
CA ILE A 116 -1.83 12.54 5.61
C ILE A 116 -2.41 13.56 4.63
N PHE A 117 -1.94 13.54 3.39
CA PHE A 117 -2.31 14.54 2.37
C PHE A 117 -3.84 14.64 2.14
N SER A 118 -4.54 13.53 2.19
CA SER A 118 -6.01 13.49 2.02
C SER A 118 -6.82 13.82 3.29
N GLY A 119 -6.14 14.11 4.39
CA GLY A 119 -6.74 14.33 5.71
C GLY A 119 -6.50 13.17 6.68
N GLY A 120 -6.64 13.44 7.97
CA GLY A 120 -6.28 12.53 9.04
C GLY A 120 -4.78 12.49 9.32
N ASN A 121 -4.34 11.50 10.09
CA ASN A 121 -2.95 11.36 10.49
C ASN A 121 -2.51 9.88 10.54
N ALA A 122 -1.21 9.66 10.68
CA ALA A 122 -0.59 8.34 10.69
C ALA A 122 -1.13 7.40 11.78
N VAL A 123 -1.49 7.92 12.95
CA VAL A 123 -2.03 7.11 14.06
C VAL A 123 -3.46 6.67 13.75
N GLU A 124 -4.31 7.59 13.29
CA GLU A 124 -5.68 7.27 12.87
C GLU A 124 -5.69 6.22 11.76
N ALA A 125 -4.82 6.38 10.76
CA ALA A 125 -4.67 5.40 9.70
C ALA A 125 -4.25 4.02 10.25
N ALA A 126 -3.21 3.97 11.08
CA ALA A 126 -2.69 2.72 11.62
C ALA A 126 -3.73 1.97 12.45
N VAL A 127 -4.47 2.67 13.34
CA VAL A 127 -5.53 2.09 14.16
C VAL A 127 -6.69 1.57 13.29
N SER A 128 -7.11 2.35 12.28
CA SER A 128 -8.17 1.94 11.37
C SER A 128 -7.79 0.72 10.53
N LEU A 129 -6.55 0.68 10.03
CA LEU A 129 -6.04 -0.43 9.23
C LEU A 129 -5.85 -1.71 10.07
N GLU A 130 -5.36 -1.60 11.32
CA GLU A 130 -5.32 -2.74 12.25
C GLU A 130 -6.73 -3.28 12.51
N ALA A 131 -7.69 -2.40 12.76
CA ALA A 131 -9.08 -2.80 12.99
C ALA A 131 -9.72 -3.46 11.75
N ALA A 132 -9.30 -3.08 10.55
CA ALA A 132 -9.73 -3.69 9.29
C ALA A 132 -9.05 -5.04 8.99
N GLY A 133 -8.01 -5.41 9.75
CA GLY A 133 -7.33 -6.70 9.60
C GLY A 133 -5.97 -6.65 8.89
N ALA A 134 -5.33 -5.51 8.80
CA ALA A 134 -3.93 -5.44 8.36
C ALA A 134 -3.01 -6.15 9.36
N ASP A 135 -2.03 -6.91 8.86
CA ASP A 135 -1.06 -7.67 9.67
C ASP A 135 0.14 -6.81 10.11
N ALA A 136 0.42 -5.74 9.41
CA ALA A 136 1.40 -4.74 9.78
C ALA A 136 1.01 -3.38 9.20
N VAL A 137 1.34 -2.31 9.93
CA VAL A 137 1.05 -0.93 9.51
C VAL A 137 2.29 -0.05 9.65
N GLY A 138 2.30 1.09 8.97
CA GLY A 138 3.43 2.01 9.14
C GLY A 138 3.46 3.14 8.14
N ILE A 139 4.67 3.63 7.91
CA ILE A 139 4.93 4.79 7.05
C ILE A 139 6.12 4.54 6.14
N ASN A 140 6.09 5.15 4.95
CA ASN A 140 7.21 5.11 4.02
C ASN A 140 7.32 6.42 3.21
N CYS A 141 8.49 6.64 2.63
CA CYS A 141 8.78 7.82 1.80
C CYS A 141 8.69 9.16 2.54
N SER A 142 8.35 10.23 1.84
CA SER A 142 8.18 11.62 2.25
C SER A 142 9.43 12.29 2.77
N VAL A 143 9.86 11.96 3.96
CA VAL A 143 10.90 12.66 4.73
C VAL A 143 11.98 11.69 5.21
N GLY A 144 13.05 12.25 5.78
CA GLY A 144 14.15 11.48 6.34
C GLY A 144 13.83 10.84 7.70
N PRO A 145 14.71 9.95 8.19
CA PRO A 145 14.45 9.18 9.40
C PRO A 145 14.28 10.05 10.65
N ASP A 146 15.05 11.12 10.80
CA ASP A 146 15.02 11.98 11.98
C ASP A 146 13.64 12.64 12.19
N GLN A 147 12.94 12.94 11.10
CA GLN A 147 11.62 13.57 11.12
C GLN A 147 10.50 12.59 11.47
N LEU A 148 10.72 11.30 11.22
CA LEU A 148 9.69 10.26 11.43
C LEU A 148 9.76 9.56 12.78
N VAL A 149 10.78 9.78 13.61
CA VAL A 149 10.95 9.11 14.91
C VAL A 149 9.72 9.27 15.81
N SER A 150 9.19 10.48 15.92
CA SER A 150 8.01 10.76 16.76
C SER A 150 6.74 10.11 16.18
N VAL A 151 6.59 10.15 14.87
CA VAL A 151 5.42 9.55 14.17
C VAL A 151 5.41 8.03 14.38
N VAL A 152 6.55 7.35 14.15
CA VAL A 152 6.69 5.91 14.37
C VAL A 152 6.40 5.52 15.83
N ARG A 153 6.92 6.30 16.79
CA ARG A 153 6.64 6.07 18.22
C ARG A 153 5.15 6.18 18.52
N ASN A 154 4.50 7.23 18.05
CA ASN A 154 3.08 7.44 18.26
C ASN A 154 2.23 6.31 17.63
N ILE A 155 2.56 5.85 16.44
CA ILE A 155 1.91 4.67 15.85
C ILE A 155 2.10 3.47 16.79
N LYS A 156 3.36 3.17 17.18
CA LYS A 156 3.69 2.00 17.99
C LYS A 156 3.00 1.96 19.36
N GLU A 157 2.70 3.11 19.93
CA GLU A 157 1.98 3.23 21.20
C GLU A 157 0.47 2.97 21.06
N ASN A 158 -0.08 2.99 19.83
CA ASN A 158 -1.51 2.91 19.56
C ASN A 158 -1.95 1.64 18.81
N VAL A 159 -1.01 0.79 18.36
CA VAL A 159 -1.31 -0.47 17.67
C VAL A 159 -0.61 -1.64 18.33
N SER A 160 -1.18 -2.84 18.19
CA SER A 160 -0.61 -4.09 18.71
C SER A 160 0.22 -4.87 17.68
N ILE A 161 -0.03 -4.64 16.40
CA ILE A 161 0.66 -5.30 15.29
C ILE A 161 2.03 -4.66 14.98
N PRO A 162 2.89 -5.32 14.17
CA PRO A 162 4.18 -4.78 13.75
C PRO A 162 4.08 -3.40 13.08
N VAL A 163 5.03 -2.52 13.38
CA VAL A 163 5.12 -1.19 12.77
C VAL A 163 6.30 -1.13 11.81
N ILE A 164 6.03 -0.70 10.58
CA ILE A 164 6.98 -0.57 9.49
C ILE A 164 7.40 0.90 9.35
N ALA A 165 8.71 1.14 9.25
CA ALA A 165 9.27 2.47 8.97
C ALA A 165 10.27 2.36 7.83
N LYS A 166 9.96 2.96 6.68
CA LYS A 166 10.80 2.98 5.47
C LYS A 166 10.99 4.42 4.99
N PRO A 167 11.72 5.26 5.76
CA PRO A 167 11.95 6.66 5.40
C PRO A 167 12.81 6.78 4.13
N ASN A 168 12.82 7.97 3.53
CA ASN A 168 13.84 8.34 2.55
C ASN A 168 15.23 8.34 3.21
N ALA A 169 16.27 8.13 2.42
CA ALA A 169 17.67 8.13 2.89
C ALA A 169 18.19 9.53 3.27
N GLY A 170 17.33 10.50 3.32
CA GLY A 170 17.57 11.92 3.56
C GLY A 170 16.97 12.76 2.44
N MET A 171 16.97 14.08 2.62
CA MET A 171 16.50 15.02 1.60
C MET A 171 17.65 15.39 0.66
N PRO A 172 17.40 15.54 -0.67
CA PRO A 172 18.40 16.04 -1.59
C PRO A 172 18.91 17.42 -1.18
N VAL A 173 20.22 17.61 -1.22
CA VAL A 173 20.83 18.93 -1.02
C VAL A 173 21.14 19.51 -2.40
N ILE A 174 20.62 20.70 -2.66
CA ILE A 174 20.94 21.46 -3.86
C ILE A 174 22.30 22.11 -3.62
N ASN A 175 23.32 21.74 -4.40
CA ASN A 175 24.64 22.34 -4.40
C ASN A 175 24.68 23.52 -5.37
#